data_59cfffd1e6d562debeebccc44d10d667
#
_entry.id   59cfffd1e6d562debeebccc44d10d667
#
_cell.length_a   1.000
_cell.length_b   1.000
_cell.length_c   1.000
_cell.angle_alpha   90.00
_cell.angle_beta   90.00
_cell.angle_gamma   90.00
#
_symmetry.space_group_name_H-M   'P 1'
#
loop_
_entity.id
_entity.type
_entity.pdbx_description
1 polymer ?
#
loop_
_entity_poly.entity_id
_entity_poly.type
_entity_poly.pdbx_seq_one_letter_code
_entity_poly.pdbx_strand_id
1 'polypeptide(L)' 'MKTAQTYEVKMLDGTRYHGEIAYQDEKMVVLNLLSNPTSHKLRLYNHGIVSIREWGWKKGHLSD' A
#
# COMPACT_ATOMS: atom_id res chain seq x y z
N MET A 1 -13.29 9.54 13.54
CA MET A 1 -12.89 9.25 12.30
C MET A 1 -11.57 8.60 12.25
N LYS A 2 -11.35 7.78 11.30
CA LYS A 2 -10.14 7.11 11.32
C LYS A 2 -9.27 7.55 10.18
N THR A 3 -8.01 7.50 10.40
CA THR A 3 -7.05 7.90 9.43
C THR A 3 -6.57 6.68 8.69
N ALA A 4 -6.57 6.75 7.39
CA ALA A 4 -6.11 5.63 6.60
C ALA A 4 -4.60 5.68 6.51
N GLN A 5 -3.97 4.58 6.83
CA GLN A 5 -2.54 4.46 6.72
C GLN A 5 -2.20 3.89 5.36
N THR A 6 -1.37 4.57 4.60
CA THR A 6 -0.95 4.05 3.32
C THR A 6 0.43 3.44 3.44
N TYR A 7 0.73 2.56 2.49
CA TYR A 7 1.97 1.83 2.48
C TYR A 7 2.59 1.86 1.11
N GLU A 8 3.88 1.75 1.08
CA GLU A 8 4.59 1.57 -0.18
C GLU A 8 5.08 0.14 -0.24
N VAL A 9 4.70 -0.56 -1.30
CA VAL A 9 5.14 -1.93 -1.51
C VAL A 9 6.09 -1.91 -2.69
N LYS A 10 7.32 -2.36 -2.45
CA LYS A 10 8.33 -2.40 -3.48
C LYS A 10 8.50 -3.83 -3.94
N MET A 11 8.45 -4.02 -5.24
CA MET A 11 8.55 -5.34 -5.83
C MET A 11 9.97 -5.62 -6.27
N LEU A 12 10.25 -6.88 -6.58
CA LEU A 12 11.58 -7.30 -6.99
C LEU A 12 12.06 -6.61 -8.25
N ASP A 13 11.16 -6.25 -9.12
CA ASP A 13 11.54 -5.60 -10.37
C ASP A 13 11.68 -4.09 -10.22
N GLY A 14 11.53 -3.58 -9.01
CA GLY A 14 11.66 -2.16 -8.75
C GLY A 14 10.37 -1.39 -8.80
N THR A 15 9.29 -2.04 -9.18
CA THR A 15 7.99 -1.37 -9.20
C THR A 15 7.54 -1.05 -7.78
N ARG A 16 6.93 0.10 -7.61
CA ARG A 16 6.42 0.51 -6.31
C ARG A 16 4.94 0.82 -6.43
N TYR A 17 4.21 0.35 -5.45
CA TYR A 17 2.78 0.61 -5.38
C TYR A 17 2.46 1.29 -4.07
N HIS A 18 1.50 2.17 -4.08
CA HIS A 18 1.09 2.88 -2.88
C HIS A 18 -0.39 2.70 -2.67
N GLY A 19 -0.78 2.42 -1.47
CA GLY A 19 -2.19 2.26 -1.18
C GLY A 19 -2.39 1.73 0.22
N GLU A 20 -3.63 1.35 0.50
CA GLU A 20 -4.00 0.78 1.79
C GLU A 20 -3.96 -0.74 1.68
N ILE A 21 -3.56 -1.38 2.76
CA ILE A 21 -3.58 -2.84 2.79
C ILE A 21 -4.99 -3.27 3.11
N ALA A 22 -5.63 -3.90 2.14
CA ALA A 22 -6.99 -4.40 2.31
C ALA A 22 -7.02 -5.79 2.92
N TYR A 23 -5.96 -6.56 2.68
CA TYR A 23 -5.88 -7.91 3.18
C TYR A 23 -4.43 -8.36 3.14
N GLN A 24 -4.05 -9.19 4.07
CA GLN A 24 -2.68 -9.66 4.12
C GLN A 24 -2.65 -11.03 4.78
N ASP A 25 -1.90 -11.95 4.19
CA ASP A 25 -1.70 -13.24 4.82
C ASP A 25 -0.28 -13.70 4.53
N GLU A 26 0.02 -14.96 4.78
CA GLU A 26 1.38 -15.45 4.60
C GLU A 26 1.80 -15.52 3.17
N LYS A 27 0.88 -15.45 2.24
CA LYS A 27 1.19 -15.62 0.84
C LYS A 27 1.14 -14.34 0.06
N MET A 28 0.29 -13.42 0.44
CA MET A 28 0.08 -12.24 -0.38
C MET A 28 -0.42 -11.05 0.42
N VAL A 29 -0.31 -9.91 -0.22
CA VAL A 29 -0.87 -8.66 0.28
C VAL A 29 -1.82 -8.17 -0.79
N VAL A 30 -3.03 -7.81 -0.41
CA VAL A 30 -3.97 -7.17 -1.32
C VAL A 30 -3.96 -5.70 -1.01
N LEU A 31 -3.54 -4.93 -1.97
CA LEU A 31 -3.38 -3.50 -1.81
C LEU A 31 -4.51 -2.79 -2.52
N ASN A 32 -5.11 -1.85 -1.83
CA ASN A 32 -6.16 -1.05 -2.42
C ASN A 32 -5.53 0.23 -2.92
N LEU A 33 -5.32 0.31 -4.22
CA LEU A 33 -4.66 1.46 -4.83
C LEU A 33 -5.62 2.63 -4.83
N LEU A 34 -5.14 3.75 -4.38
CA LEU A 34 -5.97 4.93 -4.26
C LEU A 34 -5.87 5.75 -5.53
N SER A 35 -6.62 5.38 -6.51
CA SER A 35 -6.60 6.16 -7.73
C SER A 35 -7.99 6.61 -8.05
N ASN A 36 -8.08 7.73 -8.70
CA ASN A 36 -9.35 8.28 -9.09
C ASN A 36 -9.66 7.89 -10.49
N PRO A 37 -10.93 7.76 -10.79
CA PRO A 37 -12.07 7.91 -9.90
C PRO A 37 -12.41 6.66 -9.12
N THR A 38 -11.79 5.56 -9.44
CA THR A 38 -12.13 4.31 -8.79
C THR A 38 -10.90 3.74 -8.12
N SER A 39 -11.14 2.92 -7.13
CA SER A 39 -10.05 2.23 -6.48
C SER A 39 -9.90 0.85 -7.08
N HIS A 40 -8.70 0.35 -7.06
CA HIS A 40 -8.39 -0.97 -7.59
C HIS A 40 -7.72 -1.79 -6.51
N LYS A 41 -8.04 -3.07 -6.49
CA LYS A 41 -7.36 -3.97 -5.58
C LYS A 41 -6.35 -4.76 -6.36
N LEU A 42 -5.16 -4.86 -5.83
CA LEU A 42 -4.07 -5.52 -6.50
C LEU A 42 -3.49 -6.56 -5.57
N ARG A 43 -3.37 -7.78 -6.05
CA ARG A 43 -2.77 -8.85 -5.27
C ARG A 43 -1.30 -8.92 -5.55
N LEU A 44 -0.52 -8.85 -4.49
CA LEU A 44 0.93 -8.88 -4.61
C LEU A 44 1.43 -10.06 -3.79
N TYR A 45 2.07 -10.99 -4.45
CA TYR A 45 2.53 -12.18 -3.76
C TYR A 45 3.83 -11.92 -3.02
N ASN A 46 3.92 -12.45 -1.83
CA ASN A 46 5.02 -12.10 -0.93
C ASN A 46 6.39 -12.37 -1.49
N HIS A 47 6.55 -13.47 -2.24
CA HIS A 47 7.88 -13.75 -2.75
C HIS A 47 8.30 -12.80 -3.87
N GLY A 48 7.41 -11.94 -4.31
CA GLY A 48 7.77 -10.89 -5.25
C GLY A 48 7.95 -9.54 -4.58
N ILE A 49 7.76 -9.48 -3.27
CA ILE A 49 7.82 -8.22 -2.54
C ILE A 49 9.17 -8.09 -1.86
N VAL A 50 9.83 -6.96 -2.09
CA VAL A 50 11.08 -6.66 -1.41
C VAL A 50 10.84 -6.05 -0.05
N SER A 51 9.92 -5.10 0.00
CA SER A 51 9.65 -4.42 1.25
C SER A 51 8.27 -3.79 1.26
N ILE A 52 7.74 -3.62 2.44
CA ILE A 52 6.49 -2.90 2.66
C ILE A 52 6.79 -1.92 3.78
N ARG A 53 6.50 -0.65 3.55
CA ARG A 53 6.74 0.32 4.59
C ARG A 53 5.64 1.36 4.62
N GLU A 54 5.51 2.01 5.74
CA GLU A 54 4.53 3.08 5.86
C GLU A 54 4.93 4.21 4.96
N TRP A 55 3.95 4.71 4.21
CA TRP A 55 4.25 5.68 3.19
C TRP A 55 3.79 7.05 3.61
N GLY A 56 3.20 7.31 4.47
CA GLY A 56 2.76 8.62 4.82
C GLY A 56 1.30 8.61 5.06
N TRP A 57 0.77 9.72 5.50
CA TRP A 57 -0.59 9.78 5.81
C TRP A 57 -1.09 11.03 5.43
N LYS A 58 -2.00 11.10 5.43
CA LYS A 58 -2.46 12.25 5.06
C LYS A 58 -2.52 13.23 5.97
N LYS A 59 -2.21 13.80 6.41
CA LYS A 59 -2.15 14.55 7.05
C LYS A 59 -1.49 15.17 7.35
N GLY A 60 -1.29 15.43 7.49
CA GLY A 60 -0.77 15.86 7.50
C GLY A 60 -0.19 16.45 8.09
N HIS A 61 -0.19 16.34 8.51
CA HIS A 61 0.35 16.68 8.92
C HIS A 61 0.95 17.25 9.40
N LEU A 62 0.96 17.34 9.60
CA LEU A 62 1.53 17.69 10.02
C LEU A 62 2.29 18.30 10.28
N SER A 63 2.27 18.55 10.37
CA SER A 63 2.94 18.95 10.48
C SER A 63 3.55 19.38 10.79
N ASP A 64 3.40 19.48 10.99
CA ASP A 64 3.91 19.57 11.10
C ASP A 64 4.27 19.74 11.21
#